data_55f615f1861b9fc3d4ed5b812ec4a88d
#
_entry.id   55f615f1861b9fc3d4ed5b812ec4a88d
#
_cell.length_a   1.000
_cell.length_b   1.000
_cell.length_c   1.000
_cell.angle_alpha   90.00
_cell.angle_beta   90.00
_cell.angle_gamma   90.00
#
_symmetry.space_group_name_H-M   'P 1'
#
loop_
_entity.id
_entity.type
_entity.pdbx_description
1 polymer ?
#
loop_
_entity_poly.entity_id
_entity_poly.type
_entity_poly.pdbx_seq_one_letter_code
_entity_poly.pdbx_strand_id
1 'polypeptide(L)'
;MGAGPVGLIFSLLLAKQNKNSHLLELRKKNDAGSDNRALALSYGTKLVLENLGIWALLEKKITPIQSIHTSQKNSFGRTLLSAEEYNLPALGYVVSYGDLSKALKEEINQSSLVKISYEFEVSAIENKEDKSILYGRTKNSPLETPLLILADGGKNNTDLIQNLKRKETSYNHTALVTKVISEILPNNVAYERFTSMGPIALLPNGPKEFSLVWTGKDIDIQALAKTKKNVFLEKLHEHFGDRVGRFLDCEKFITFPLRKTVLEDFPKSHIVVIGNSAQTMHPVAGQGFNTGIRDAYALSKLMNESELAHIGSESFVSTYYLSRQSETKKTLFFTDSLVNIFSNDLVGLSITRGFSLSLLDNFRPIKNFLVNKMSFGK
;
A
#
# COMPACT_ATOMS: atom_id res chain seq x y z
N MET A 1 -17.88 -1.64 1.64
CA MET A 1 -17.89 -0.78 0.43
C MET A 1 -16.49 -0.74 -0.15
N GLY A 2 -16.36 -0.91 -1.48
CA GLY A 2 -15.11 -0.94 -2.23
C GLY A 2 -14.61 -2.37 -2.49
N ALA A 3 -14.60 -2.79 -3.76
CA ALA A 3 -14.03 -4.05 -4.23
C ALA A 3 -12.59 -3.86 -4.78
N GLY A 4 -11.82 -3.01 -4.13
CA GLY A 4 -10.36 -2.96 -4.28
C GLY A 4 -9.70 -4.14 -3.55
N PRO A 5 -8.38 -4.38 -3.73
CA PRO A 5 -7.71 -5.54 -3.13
C PRO A 5 -7.92 -5.69 -1.62
N VAL A 6 -7.94 -4.60 -0.85
CA VAL A 6 -8.18 -4.66 0.61
C VAL A 6 -9.58 -5.19 0.93
N GLY A 7 -10.62 -4.67 0.25
CA GLY A 7 -12.00 -5.12 0.44
C GLY A 7 -12.22 -6.56 -0.02
N LEU A 8 -11.60 -6.96 -1.15
CA LEU A 8 -11.65 -8.34 -1.66
C LEU A 8 -10.99 -9.32 -0.68
N ILE A 9 -9.78 -9.00 -0.19
CA ILE A 9 -9.05 -9.82 0.79
C ILE A 9 -9.87 -9.94 2.08
N PHE A 10 -10.43 -8.84 2.58
CA PHE A 10 -11.27 -8.87 3.77
C PHE A 10 -12.48 -9.81 3.59
N SER A 11 -13.18 -9.73 2.46
CA SER A 11 -14.33 -10.61 2.18
C SER A 11 -13.94 -12.08 2.07
N LEU A 12 -12.77 -12.40 1.49
CA LEU A 12 -12.24 -13.76 1.46
C LEU A 12 -11.87 -14.27 2.85
N LEU A 13 -11.29 -13.41 3.71
CA LEU A 13 -11.01 -13.75 5.11
C LEU A 13 -12.30 -14.09 5.88
N LEU A 14 -13.39 -13.35 5.64
CA LEU A 14 -14.70 -13.65 6.21
C LEU A 14 -15.29 -14.96 5.68
N ALA A 15 -15.19 -15.19 4.36
CA ALA A 15 -15.66 -16.43 3.74
C ALA A 15 -14.98 -17.67 4.34
N LYS A 16 -13.68 -17.59 4.63
CA LYS A 16 -12.95 -18.65 5.35
C LYS A 16 -13.47 -18.91 6.77
N GLN A 17 -14.15 -17.94 7.37
CA GLN A 17 -14.78 -18.05 8.68
C GLN A 17 -16.28 -18.41 8.57
N ASN A 18 -16.74 -18.83 7.38
CA ASN A 18 -18.14 -19.10 7.09
C ASN A 18 -19.07 -17.89 7.33
N LYS A 19 -18.58 -16.67 7.15
CA LYS A 19 -19.35 -15.42 7.27
C LYS A 19 -19.67 -14.83 5.90
N ASN A 20 -20.93 -14.46 5.70
CA ASN A 20 -21.36 -13.81 4.47
C ASN A 20 -20.88 -12.36 4.41
N SER A 21 -20.58 -11.89 3.18
CA SER A 21 -20.30 -10.49 2.93
C SER A 21 -20.91 -10.01 1.61
N HIS A 22 -21.33 -8.73 1.57
CA HIS A 22 -21.83 -8.08 0.38
C HIS A 22 -20.97 -6.87 0.04
N LEU A 23 -20.18 -6.98 -1.02
CA LEU A 23 -19.32 -5.90 -1.53
C LEU A 23 -20.13 -4.99 -2.47
N LEU A 24 -20.06 -3.69 -2.23
CA LEU A 24 -20.60 -2.65 -3.09
C LEU A 24 -19.45 -1.95 -3.81
N GLU A 25 -19.46 -1.97 -5.14
CA GLU A 25 -18.39 -1.38 -5.97
C GLU A 25 -18.99 -0.40 -6.97
N LEU A 26 -18.42 0.80 -7.05
CA LEU A 26 -18.84 1.86 -7.95
C LEU A 26 -18.47 1.56 -9.41
N ARG A 27 -17.30 0.93 -9.63
CA ARG A 27 -16.77 0.62 -10.97
C ARG A 27 -17.52 -0.53 -11.64
N LYS A 28 -17.40 -0.60 -12.96
CA LYS A 28 -17.85 -1.75 -13.74
C LYS A 28 -17.02 -3.00 -13.43
N LYS A 29 -17.62 -4.17 -13.64
CA LYS A 29 -16.99 -5.47 -13.36
C LYS A 29 -15.59 -5.62 -13.98
N ASN A 30 -15.37 -5.06 -15.17
CA ASN A 30 -14.17 -5.26 -15.98
C ASN A 30 -13.11 -4.13 -15.86
N ASP A 31 -13.38 -3.05 -15.13
CA ASP A 31 -12.50 -1.86 -15.10
C ASP A 31 -11.14 -2.05 -14.39
N ALA A 32 -10.97 -3.09 -13.60
CA ALA A 32 -9.77 -3.24 -12.77
C ALA A 32 -8.62 -4.02 -13.43
N GLY A 33 -8.77 -4.50 -14.67
CA GLY A 33 -7.81 -5.44 -15.29
C GLY A 33 -6.57 -4.81 -15.94
N SER A 34 -6.57 -3.49 -16.17
CA SER A 34 -5.51 -2.80 -16.94
C SER A 34 -4.50 -2.02 -16.09
N ASP A 35 -4.58 -2.09 -14.78
CA ASP A 35 -3.67 -1.34 -13.89
C ASP A 35 -2.36 -2.12 -13.68
N ASN A 36 -1.32 -1.74 -14.40
CA ASN A 36 0.00 -2.37 -14.36
C ASN A 36 0.94 -1.78 -13.31
N ARG A 37 0.45 -0.91 -12.41
CA ARG A 37 1.28 -0.39 -11.31
C ARG A 37 1.75 -1.54 -10.43
N ALA A 38 3.04 -1.53 -10.10
CA ALA A 38 3.60 -2.51 -9.20
C ALA A 38 3.19 -2.23 -7.74
N LEU A 39 2.90 -3.30 -7.04
CA LEU A 39 2.72 -3.33 -5.59
C LEU A 39 3.89 -4.09 -4.97
N ALA A 40 4.51 -3.49 -3.97
CA ALA A 40 5.47 -4.18 -3.11
C ALA A 40 4.71 -4.85 -1.96
N LEU A 41 4.65 -6.16 -1.97
CA LEU A 41 4.03 -6.97 -0.93
C LEU A 41 5.06 -7.33 0.14
N SER A 42 4.75 -7.10 1.40
CA SER A 42 5.56 -7.58 2.52
C SER A 42 5.44 -9.10 2.68
N TYR A 43 6.40 -9.70 3.39
CA TYR A 43 6.31 -11.13 3.71
C TYR A 43 5.05 -11.46 4.51
N GLY A 44 4.63 -10.61 5.44
CA GLY A 44 3.36 -10.78 6.16
C GLY A 44 2.13 -10.76 5.25
N THR A 45 2.13 -9.90 4.23
CA THR A 45 1.06 -9.89 3.21
C THR A 45 1.06 -11.18 2.39
N LYS A 46 2.24 -11.70 2.03
CA LYS A 46 2.39 -13.02 1.36
C LYS A 46 1.70 -14.12 2.17
N LEU A 47 1.94 -14.18 3.46
CA LEU A 47 1.32 -15.20 4.34
C LEU A 47 -0.21 -15.11 4.35
N VAL A 48 -0.77 -13.89 4.35
CA VAL A 48 -2.23 -13.70 4.24
C VAL A 48 -2.75 -14.21 2.91
N LEU A 49 -2.11 -13.86 1.79
CA LEU A 49 -2.51 -14.31 0.45
C LEU A 49 -2.36 -15.84 0.27
N GLU A 50 -1.33 -16.42 0.86
CA GLU A 50 -1.12 -17.87 0.87
C GLU A 50 -2.22 -18.60 1.65
N ASN A 51 -2.55 -18.10 2.83
CA ASN A 51 -3.68 -18.63 3.61
C ASN A 51 -5.02 -18.55 2.85
N LEU A 52 -5.19 -17.57 1.95
CA LEU A 52 -6.37 -17.43 1.11
C LEU A 52 -6.33 -18.25 -0.19
N GLY A 53 -5.26 -18.98 -0.48
CA GLY A 53 -5.08 -19.71 -1.75
C GLY A 53 -4.67 -18.81 -2.94
N ILE A 54 -4.63 -17.50 -2.76
CA ILE A 54 -4.33 -16.52 -3.81
C ILE A 54 -2.89 -16.62 -4.29
N TRP A 55 -1.96 -17.01 -3.40
CA TRP A 55 -0.54 -17.06 -3.72
C TRP A 55 -0.22 -17.99 -4.88
N ALA A 56 -0.83 -19.16 -4.94
CA ALA A 56 -0.66 -20.11 -6.02
C ALA A 56 -1.08 -19.57 -7.39
N LEU A 57 -2.14 -18.74 -7.43
CA LEU A 57 -2.63 -18.07 -8.65
C LEU A 57 -1.67 -16.99 -9.16
N LEU A 58 -0.80 -16.48 -8.27
CA LEU A 58 0.14 -15.40 -8.56
C LEU A 58 1.58 -15.90 -8.82
N GLU A 59 1.91 -17.14 -8.52
CA GLU A 59 3.29 -17.66 -8.46
C GLU A 59 4.14 -17.30 -9.69
N LYS A 60 3.58 -17.42 -10.90
CA LYS A 60 4.28 -17.09 -12.16
C LYS A 60 4.34 -15.58 -12.49
N LYS A 61 3.72 -14.74 -11.68
CA LYS A 61 3.57 -13.28 -11.90
C LYS A 61 4.20 -12.45 -10.80
N ILE A 62 4.76 -13.11 -9.81
CA ILE A 62 5.42 -12.49 -8.67
C ILE A 62 6.92 -12.46 -8.91
N THR A 63 7.54 -11.35 -8.57
CA THR A 63 9.00 -11.23 -8.52
C THR A 63 9.44 -11.10 -7.07
N PRO A 64 10.27 -12.00 -6.52
CA PRO A 64 10.77 -11.90 -5.16
C PRO A 64 11.79 -10.77 -5.04
N ILE A 65 11.84 -10.13 -3.87
CA ILE A 65 12.88 -9.18 -3.47
C ILE A 65 13.83 -9.92 -2.53
N GLN A 66 14.96 -10.35 -3.05
CA GLN A 66 15.98 -11.07 -2.26
C GLN A 66 16.87 -10.11 -1.47
N SER A 67 17.09 -8.91 -2.02
CA SER A 67 17.89 -7.89 -1.37
C SER A 67 17.31 -6.50 -1.59
N ILE A 68 17.50 -5.62 -0.60
CA ILE A 68 17.16 -4.20 -0.70
C ILE A 68 18.43 -3.40 -0.50
N HIS A 69 18.82 -2.63 -1.52
CA HIS A 69 19.96 -1.75 -1.50
C HIS A 69 19.49 -0.30 -1.27
N THR A 70 19.71 0.22 -0.09
CA THR A 70 19.40 1.62 0.26
C THR A 70 20.68 2.47 0.18
N SER A 71 20.61 3.63 -0.47
CA SER A 71 21.75 4.54 -0.61
C SER A 71 21.30 5.99 -0.79
N GLN A 72 22.23 6.94 -0.61
CA GLN A 72 22.01 8.35 -0.89
C GLN A 72 22.91 8.82 -2.03
N LYS A 73 22.40 9.70 -2.92
CA LYS A 73 23.22 10.39 -3.94
C LYS A 73 24.25 11.29 -3.24
N ASN A 74 25.48 11.33 -3.74
CA ASN A 74 26.59 12.11 -3.21
C ASN A 74 26.95 11.81 -1.75
N SER A 75 26.69 10.58 -1.28
CA SER A 75 27.11 10.10 0.03
C SER A 75 27.75 8.72 -0.07
N PHE A 76 28.66 8.42 0.85
CA PHE A 76 29.34 7.12 0.93
C PHE A 76 28.48 6.04 1.63
N GLY A 77 27.47 6.45 2.39
CA GLY A 77 26.62 5.53 3.17
C GLY A 77 25.71 4.68 2.30
N ARG A 78 25.69 3.38 2.56
CA ARG A 78 24.76 2.41 1.98
C ARG A 78 24.36 1.41 3.05
N THR A 79 23.20 0.81 2.86
CA THR A 79 22.72 -0.33 3.64
C THR A 79 22.24 -1.40 2.69
N LEU A 80 22.66 -2.63 2.93
CA LEU A 80 22.17 -3.81 2.21
C LEU A 80 21.40 -4.69 3.21
N LEU A 81 20.14 -4.96 2.88
CA LEU A 81 19.32 -5.96 3.57
C LEU A 81 19.23 -7.19 2.66
N SER A 82 19.52 -8.37 3.18
CA SER A 82 19.42 -9.63 2.44
C SER A 82 18.42 -10.56 3.13
N ALA A 83 17.58 -11.23 2.36
CA ALA A 83 16.64 -12.23 2.89
C ALA A 83 17.36 -13.39 3.60
N GLU A 84 18.54 -13.76 3.10
CA GLU A 84 19.38 -14.80 3.68
C GLU A 84 19.81 -14.48 5.11
N GLU A 85 20.17 -13.22 5.41
CA GLU A 85 20.56 -12.80 6.77
C GLU A 85 19.45 -13.03 7.82
N TYR A 86 18.19 -13.18 7.37
CA TYR A 86 17.00 -13.32 8.22
C TYR A 86 16.32 -14.67 8.07
N ASN A 87 16.92 -15.61 7.33
CA ASN A 87 16.33 -16.91 7.00
C ASN A 87 14.92 -16.78 6.39
N LEU A 88 14.69 -15.73 5.59
CA LEU A 88 13.44 -15.52 4.86
C LEU A 88 13.60 -15.95 3.40
N PRO A 89 12.56 -16.51 2.77
CA PRO A 89 12.59 -16.84 1.35
C PRO A 89 12.69 -15.58 0.47
N ALA A 90 12.23 -14.43 0.95
CA ALA A 90 12.39 -13.11 0.36
C ALA A 90 12.03 -12.03 1.40
N LEU A 91 12.56 -10.81 1.26
CA LEU A 91 12.18 -9.65 2.09
C LEU A 91 10.80 -9.11 1.72
N GLY A 92 10.37 -9.36 0.50
CA GLY A 92 9.08 -8.96 -0.05
C GLY A 92 8.93 -9.46 -1.48
N TYR A 93 7.86 -9.05 -2.12
CA TYR A 93 7.51 -9.50 -3.46
C TYR A 93 6.89 -8.38 -4.27
N VAL A 94 7.11 -8.38 -5.57
CA VAL A 94 6.49 -7.41 -6.48
C VAL A 94 5.46 -8.12 -7.34
N VAL A 95 4.28 -7.53 -7.46
CA VAL A 95 3.18 -7.99 -8.32
C VAL A 95 2.48 -6.78 -8.94
N SER A 96 1.89 -6.93 -10.13
CA SER A 96 1.04 -5.86 -10.67
C SER A 96 -0.30 -5.78 -9.90
N TYR A 97 -0.83 -4.56 -9.75
CA TYR A 97 -2.16 -4.35 -9.17
C TYR A 97 -3.25 -5.14 -9.93
N GLY A 98 -3.14 -5.17 -11.27
CA GLY A 98 -4.09 -5.88 -12.13
C GLY A 98 -4.07 -7.39 -11.92
N ASP A 99 -2.87 -8.00 -11.83
CA ASP A 99 -2.73 -9.45 -11.59
C ASP A 99 -3.28 -9.83 -10.22
N LEU A 100 -2.94 -9.07 -9.18
CA LEU A 100 -3.48 -9.29 -7.83
C LEU A 100 -5.01 -9.16 -7.83
N SER A 101 -5.56 -8.10 -8.44
CA SER A 101 -7.00 -7.89 -8.50
C SER A 101 -7.71 -9.01 -9.27
N LYS A 102 -7.09 -9.52 -10.34
CA LYS A 102 -7.63 -10.65 -11.12
C LYS A 102 -7.67 -11.92 -10.30
N ALA A 103 -6.57 -12.29 -9.65
CA ALA A 103 -6.49 -13.47 -8.80
C ALA A 103 -7.51 -13.42 -7.64
N LEU A 104 -7.64 -12.26 -6.98
CA LEU A 104 -8.63 -12.06 -5.91
C LEU A 104 -10.08 -12.22 -6.42
N LYS A 105 -10.40 -11.67 -7.59
CA LYS A 105 -11.74 -11.81 -8.19
C LYS A 105 -12.03 -13.24 -8.62
N GLU A 106 -11.02 -13.96 -9.13
CA GLU A 106 -11.14 -15.36 -9.51
C GLU A 106 -11.53 -16.22 -8.29
N GLU A 107 -10.84 -16.04 -7.16
CA GLU A 107 -11.15 -16.75 -5.91
C GLU A 107 -12.52 -16.36 -5.35
N ILE A 108 -12.89 -15.08 -5.37
CA ILE A 108 -14.20 -14.62 -4.91
C ILE A 108 -15.34 -15.24 -5.74
N ASN A 109 -15.17 -15.38 -7.04
CA ASN A 109 -16.19 -15.99 -7.90
C ASN A 109 -16.46 -17.48 -7.58
N GLN A 110 -15.54 -18.15 -6.89
CA GLN A 110 -15.70 -19.52 -6.41
C GLN A 110 -16.44 -19.59 -5.07
N SER A 111 -16.59 -18.47 -4.36
CA SER A 111 -17.19 -18.41 -3.03
C SER A 111 -18.69 -18.05 -3.14
N SER A 112 -19.56 -18.91 -2.61
CA SER A 112 -20.99 -18.60 -2.44
C SER A 112 -21.29 -17.61 -1.31
N LEU A 113 -20.31 -17.34 -0.45
CA LEU A 113 -20.44 -16.47 0.74
C LEU A 113 -20.15 -15.00 0.44
N VAL A 114 -19.64 -14.67 -0.76
CA VAL A 114 -19.30 -13.30 -1.15
C VAL A 114 -20.15 -12.86 -2.33
N LYS A 115 -20.99 -11.85 -2.11
CA LYS A 115 -21.76 -11.20 -3.17
C LYS A 115 -21.11 -9.88 -3.56
N ILE A 116 -21.00 -9.57 -4.86
CA ILE A 116 -20.54 -8.26 -5.35
C ILE A 116 -21.63 -7.60 -6.18
N SER A 117 -21.99 -6.36 -5.82
CA SER A 117 -22.80 -5.47 -6.65
C SER A 117 -21.91 -4.41 -7.27
N TYR A 118 -21.72 -4.47 -8.58
CA TYR A 118 -21.00 -3.47 -9.37
C TYR A 118 -21.92 -2.32 -9.76
N GLU A 119 -21.34 -1.17 -10.13
CA GLU A 119 -22.05 0.05 -10.52
C GLU A 119 -23.03 0.52 -9.42
N PHE A 120 -22.72 0.20 -8.17
CA PHE A 120 -23.54 0.59 -7.02
C PHE A 120 -22.96 1.86 -6.39
N GLU A 121 -23.64 2.99 -6.64
CA GLU A 121 -23.28 4.27 -6.05
C GLU A 121 -24.10 4.50 -4.78
N VAL A 122 -23.43 4.60 -3.65
CA VAL A 122 -24.04 4.95 -2.36
C VAL A 122 -24.25 6.45 -2.31
N SER A 123 -25.47 6.88 -2.01
CA SER A 123 -25.84 8.30 -1.92
C SER A 123 -25.95 8.81 -0.48
N ALA A 124 -26.25 7.93 0.48
CA ALA A 124 -26.34 8.27 1.89
C ALA A 124 -26.04 7.04 2.76
N ILE A 125 -25.54 7.28 3.96
CA ILE A 125 -25.31 6.29 5.01
C ILE A 125 -25.92 6.82 6.30
N GLU A 126 -26.85 6.07 6.88
CA GLU A 126 -27.40 6.33 8.19
C GLU A 126 -26.86 5.30 9.19
N ASN A 127 -26.33 5.78 10.30
CA ASN A 127 -25.88 4.93 11.41
C ASN A 127 -26.96 4.95 12.51
N LYS A 128 -27.60 3.81 12.73
CA LYS A 128 -28.62 3.60 13.77
C LYS A 128 -27.99 2.95 15.01
N GLU A 129 -28.76 2.75 16.05
CA GLU A 129 -28.29 2.13 17.29
C GLU A 129 -27.87 0.66 17.12
N ASP A 130 -28.53 -0.06 16.20
CA ASP A 130 -28.37 -1.50 15.98
C ASP A 130 -27.75 -1.89 14.64
N LYS A 131 -27.61 -0.92 13.69
CA LYS A 131 -27.18 -1.20 12.32
C LYS A 131 -26.79 0.06 11.55
N SER A 132 -26.13 -0.13 10.42
CA SER A 132 -25.97 0.89 9.38
C SER A 132 -26.92 0.61 8.23
N ILE A 133 -27.49 1.67 7.65
CA ILE A 133 -28.39 1.65 6.50
C ILE A 133 -27.74 2.43 5.35
N LEU A 134 -27.63 1.79 4.18
CA LEU A 134 -27.04 2.36 2.98
C LEU A 134 -28.11 2.59 1.92
N TYR A 135 -28.14 3.79 1.37
CA TYR A 135 -29.04 4.16 0.28
C TYR A 135 -28.26 4.24 -1.03
N GLY A 136 -28.72 3.53 -2.05
CA GLY A 136 -28.21 3.64 -3.41
C GLY A 136 -28.77 4.85 -4.14
N ARG A 137 -28.02 5.45 -5.08
CA ARG A 137 -28.49 6.58 -5.90
C ARG A 137 -29.64 6.16 -6.86
N THR A 138 -29.64 4.93 -7.32
CA THR A 138 -30.74 4.33 -8.07
C THR A 138 -31.74 3.69 -7.11
N LYS A 139 -33.03 3.62 -7.49
CA LYS A 139 -34.18 3.19 -6.66
C LYS A 139 -34.12 1.75 -6.15
N ASN A 140 -33.00 1.34 -5.60
CA ASN A 140 -32.87 0.05 -4.90
C ASN A 140 -33.35 0.23 -3.45
N SER A 141 -33.97 -0.79 -2.90
CA SER A 141 -34.27 -0.83 -1.47
C SER A 141 -33.01 -0.57 -0.66
N PRO A 142 -33.09 0.15 0.46
CA PRO A 142 -31.92 0.37 1.31
C PRO A 142 -31.35 -0.96 1.77
N LEU A 143 -30.00 -1.00 1.91
CA LEU A 143 -29.28 -2.15 2.42
C LEU A 143 -28.97 -1.94 3.90
N GLU A 144 -29.36 -2.91 4.71
CA GLU A 144 -29.08 -2.90 6.16
C GLU A 144 -27.94 -3.86 6.48
N THR A 145 -27.08 -3.48 7.42
CA THR A 145 -25.97 -4.32 7.87
C THR A 145 -25.62 -4.04 9.33
N PRO A 146 -25.32 -5.08 10.14
CA PRO A 146 -24.82 -4.88 11.49
C PRO A 146 -23.44 -4.23 11.53
N LEU A 147 -22.65 -4.36 10.45
CA LEU A 147 -21.34 -3.73 10.34
C LEU A 147 -21.06 -3.33 8.88
N LEU A 148 -20.86 -2.05 8.66
CA LEU A 148 -20.38 -1.47 7.41
C LEU A 148 -18.86 -1.34 7.45
N ILE A 149 -18.17 -1.89 6.46
CA ILE A 149 -16.72 -1.71 6.31
C ILE A 149 -16.45 -0.82 5.10
N LEU A 150 -15.76 0.32 5.32
CA LEU A 150 -15.36 1.24 4.28
C LEU A 150 -13.92 0.94 3.85
N ALA A 151 -13.76 0.45 2.60
CA ALA A 151 -12.49 0.07 1.96
C ALA A 151 -12.40 0.61 0.53
N ASP A 152 -12.95 1.81 0.29
CA ASP A 152 -13.12 2.45 -1.03
C ASP A 152 -11.86 3.15 -1.55
N GLY A 153 -10.75 3.05 -0.83
CA GLY A 153 -9.48 3.68 -1.19
C GLY A 153 -9.41 5.18 -0.88
N GLY A 154 -10.35 5.70 -0.07
CA GLY A 154 -10.42 7.11 0.32
C GLY A 154 -11.10 8.00 -0.71
N LYS A 155 -11.91 7.45 -1.59
CA LYS A 155 -12.65 8.17 -2.61
C LYS A 155 -14.04 8.59 -2.10
N ASN A 156 -14.10 9.72 -1.38
CA ASN A 156 -15.31 10.53 -1.10
C ASN A 156 -16.45 9.92 -0.26
N ASN A 157 -16.48 8.62 0.02
CA ASN A 157 -17.59 8.04 0.79
C ASN A 157 -17.49 8.29 2.29
N THR A 158 -16.33 8.75 2.78
CA THR A 158 -16.19 9.18 4.18
C THR A 158 -17.04 10.38 4.50
N ASP A 159 -17.29 11.26 3.53
CA ASP A 159 -18.12 12.46 3.68
C ASP A 159 -19.62 12.13 3.85
N LEU A 160 -20.01 10.89 3.48
CA LEU A 160 -21.37 10.39 3.70
C LEU A 160 -21.61 9.90 5.14
N ILE A 161 -20.56 9.82 5.95
CA ILE A 161 -20.63 9.30 7.32
C ILE A 161 -20.57 10.47 8.30
N GLN A 162 -21.66 10.71 9.02
CA GLN A 162 -21.72 11.74 10.06
C GLN A 162 -20.65 11.49 11.14
N ASN A 163 -20.00 12.58 11.58
CA ASN A 163 -18.97 12.57 12.63
C ASN A 163 -17.68 11.81 12.28
N LEU A 164 -17.47 11.44 11.03
CA LEU A 164 -16.17 10.91 10.57
C LEU A 164 -15.31 12.09 10.11
N LYS A 165 -14.22 12.35 10.82
CA LYS A 165 -13.27 13.40 10.43
C LYS A 165 -11.97 12.80 9.94
N ARG A 166 -11.56 13.26 8.77
CA ARG A 166 -10.27 12.95 8.18
C ARG A 166 -9.42 14.20 8.11
N LYS A 167 -8.19 14.12 8.61
CA LYS A 167 -7.18 15.14 8.37
C LYS A 167 -6.37 14.75 7.14
N GLU A 168 -6.39 15.62 6.15
CA GLU A 168 -5.59 15.51 4.95
C GLU A 168 -4.47 16.56 4.98
N THR A 169 -3.25 16.12 4.74
CA THR A 169 -2.07 17.00 4.66
C THR A 169 -1.35 16.70 3.36
N SER A 170 -1.16 17.70 2.52
CA SER A 170 -0.35 17.54 1.32
C SER A 170 1.13 17.40 1.71
N TYR A 171 1.84 16.47 1.05
CA TYR A 171 3.30 16.45 1.10
C TYR A 171 3.92 17.50 0.16
N ASN A 172 3.11 18.15 -0.72
CA ASN A 172 3.58 18.96 -1.83
C ASN A 172 4.56 18.20 -2.74
N HIS A 173 4.37 16.89 -2.80
CA HIS A 173 5.13 15.95 -3.61
C HIS A 173 4.21 15.18 -4.54
N THR A 174 4.74 14.84 -5.71
CA THR A 174 4.12 13.95 -6.70
C THR A 174 4.97 12.70 -6.83
N ALA A 175 4.33 11.55 -7.04
CA ALA A 175 5.00 10.32 -7.48
C ALA A 175 4.85 10.19 -9.00
N LEU A 176 5.95 9.90 -9.68
CA LEU A 176 6.00 9.44 -11.07
C LEU A 176 6.28 7.95 -11.06
N VAL A 177 5.45 7.19 -11.73
CA VAL A 177 5.56 5.72 -11.83
C VAL A 177 5.65 5.32 -13.28
N THR A 178 6.60 4.44 -13.59
CA THR A 178 6.75 3.81 -14.91
C THR A 178 7.52 2.51 -14.78
N LYS A 179 7.63 1.75 -15.86
CA LYS A 179 8.58 0.65 -15.97
C LYS A 179 9.80 1.10 -16.74
N VAL A 180 10.97 0.61 -16.34
CA VAL A 180 12.26 0.93 -16.98
C VAL A 180 13.06 -0.34 -17.24
N ILE A 181 13.79 -0.33 -18.35
CA ILE A 181 14.78 -1.36 -18.71
C ILE A 181 16.17 -0.76 -18.51
N SER A 182 17.06 -1.51 -17.89
CA SER A 182 18.46 -1.11 -17.67
C SER A 182 19.44 -2.13 -18.23
N GLU A 183 20.70 -1.74 -18.40
CA GLU A 183 21.77 -2.64 -18.89
C GLU A 183 21.98 -3.83 -17.97
N ILE A 184 21.95 -3.61 -16.65
CA ILE A 184 22.07 -4.66 -15.67
C ILE A 184 20.67 -5.15 -15.28
N LEU A 185 20.44 -6.45 -15.37
CA LEU A 185 19.16 -7.07 -15.04
C LEU A 185 18.83 -6.94 -13.54
N PRO A 186 17.54 -6.92 -13.16
CA PRO A 186 17.10 -6.71 -11.78
C PRO A 186 17.68 -7.68 -10.75
N ASN A 187 17.88 -8.93 -11.11
CA ASN A 187 18.44 -9.98 -10.24
C ASN A 187 17.81 -10.02 -8.83
N ASN A 188 16.51 -9.79 -8.74
CA ASN A 188 15.72 -9.77 -7.49
C ASN A 188 16.20 -8.75 -6.44
N VAL A 189 16.91 -7.69 -6.87
CA VAL A 189 17.36 -6.60 -6.01
C VAL A 189 16.43 -5.40 -6.16
N ALA A 190 15.89 -4.93 -5.04
CA ALA A 190 15.21 -3.64 -4.98
C ALA A 190 16.21 -2.56 -4.57
N TYR A 191 16.05 -1.37 -5.12
CA TYR A 191 16.88 -0.21 -4.81
C TYR A 191 16.01 0.91 -4.27
N GLU A 192 16.46 1.53 -3.18
CA GLU A 192 15.92 2.78 -2.66
C GLU A 192 17.07 3.80 -2.65
N ARG A 193 16.98 4.80 -3.52
CA ARG A 193 18.00 5.83 -3.63
C ARG A 193 17.45 7.19 -3.28
N PHE A 194 17.95 7.76 -2.21
CA PHE A 194 17.61 9.11 -1.79
C PHE A 194 18.43 10.14 -2.58
N THR A 195 17.74 11.12 -3.13
CA THR A 195 18.34 12.22 -3.90
C THR A 195 17.76 13.55 -3.42
N SER A 196 18.38 14.67 -3.83
CA SER A 196 17.87 16.02 -3.55
C SER A 196 16.51 16.29 -4.18
N MET A 197 16.19 15.62 -5.32
CA MET A 197 14.85 15.68 -5.92
C MET A 197 13.82 14.79 -5.21
N GLY A 198 14.26 13.96 -4.25
CA GLY A 198 13.42 12.99 -3.55
C GLY A 198 13.87 11.54 -3.78
N PRO A 199 13.21 10.57 -3.14
CA PRO A 199 13.54 9.15 -3.27
C PRO A 199 13.17 8.57 -4.64
N ILE A 200 14.07 7.70 -5.13
CA ILE A 200 13.90 6.90 -6.33
C ILE A 200 13.93 5.44 -5.92
N ALA A 201 12.82 4.74 -6.09
CA ALA A 201 12.74 3.30 -5.88
C ALA A 201 12.73 2.56 -7.22
N LEU A 202 13.57 1.52 -7.33
CA LEU A 202 13.50 0.53 -8.40
C LEU A 202 13.14 -0.82 -7.78
N LEU A 203 12.01 -1.35 -8.18
CA LEU A 203 11.52 -2.66 -7.74
C LEU A 203 11.69 -3.67 -8.87
N PRO A 204 12.30 -4.85 -8.64
CA PRO A 204 12.43 -5.86 -9.67
C PRO A 204 11.03 -6.29 -10.15
N ASN A 205 10.80 -6.25 -11.46
CA ASN A 205 9.50 -6.55 -12.06
C ASN A 205 9.67 -7.54 -13.21
N GLY A 206 9.84 -8.80 -12.84
CA GLY A 206 10.27 -9.84 -13.77
C GLY A 206 11.77 -9.81 -14.05
N PRO A 207 12.25 -10.59 -15.02
CA PRO A 207 13.67 -10.81 -15.24
C PRO A 207 14.38 -9.66 -15.97
N LYS A 208 13.65 -8.74 -16.60
CA LYS A 208 14.23 -7.77 -17.54
C LYS A 208 13.98 -6.31 -17.22
N GLU A 209 13.05 -6.00 -16.31
CA GLU A 209 12.61 -4.62 -16.07
C GLU A 209 12.49 -4.31 -14.59
N PHE A 210 12.54 -3.02 -14.28
CA PHE A 210 12.18 -2.50 -12.97
C PHE A 210 10.88 -1.71 -13.03
N SER A 211 10.11 -1.78 -11.99
CA SER A 211 9.10 -0.77 -11.68
C SER A 211 9.78 0.41 -10.98
N LEU A 212 9.73 1.58 -11.60
CA LEU A 212 10.27 2.82 -11.06
C LEU A 212 9.17 3.59 -10.32
N VAL A 213 9.50 4.05 -9.12
CA VAL A 213 8.72 5.07 -8.39
C VAL A 213 9.68 6.21 -8.05
N TRP A 214 9.49 7.37 -8.68
CA TRP A 214 10.26 8.57 -8.38
C TRP A 214 9.36 9.61 -7.73
N THR A 215 9.64 9.97 -6.50
CA THR A 215 8.88 10.97 -5.77
C THR A 215 9.69 12.25 -5.60
N GLY A 216 9.04 13.39 -5.63
CA GLY A 216 9.70 14.69 -5.46
C GLY A 216 8.69 15.82 -5.43
N LYS A 217 9.18 17.07 -5.36
CA LYS A 217 8.32 18.26 -5.36
C LYS A 217 7.43 18.28 -6.60
N ASP A 218 6.20 18.74 -6.43
CA ASP A 218 5.20 18.74 -7.50
C ASP A 218 5.70 19.38 -8.78
N ILE A 219 6.35 20.54 -8.70
CA ILE A 219 6.87 21.28 -9.85
C ILE A 219 7.95 20.48 -10.60
N ASP A 220 8.85 19.82 -9.88
CA ASP A 220 9.97 19.10 -10.47
C ASP A 220 9.51 17.82 -11.17
N ILE A 221 8.64 17.05 -10.53
CA ILE A 221 8.10 15.80 -11.10
C ILE A 221 7.17 16.07 -12.28
N GLN A 222 6.34 17.12 -12.20
CA GLN A 222 5.49 17.51 -13.34
C GLN A 222 6.32 17.99 -14.54
N ALA A 223 7.42 18.71 -14.30
CA ALA A 223 8.36 19.08 -15.36
C ALA A 223 9.04 17.84 -15.96
N LEU A 224 9.49 16.88 -15.11
CA LEU A 224 10.12 15.64 -15.53
C LEU A 224 9.17 14.79 -16.39
N ALA A 225 7.90 14.67 -16.00
CA ALA A 225 6.89 13.89 -16.72
C ALA A 225 6.57 14.44 -18.13
N LYS A 226 6.91 15.70 -18.41
CA LYS A 226 6.73 16.34 -19.72
C LYS A 226 7.97 16.22 -20.63
N THR A 227 9.07 15.68 -20.13
CA THR A 227 10.30 15.55 -20.94
C THR A 227 10.18 14.43 -21.98
N LYS A 228 10.99 14.53 -23.02
CA LYS A 228 11.14 13.43 -23.99
C LYS A 228 11.79 12.23 -23.28
N LYS A 229 11.49 11.03 -23.76
CA LYS A 229 11.95 9.75 -23.20
C LYS A 229 13.47 9.71 -22.97
N ASN A 230 14.27 10.06 -23.97
CA ASN A 230 15.73 10.09 -23.86
C ASN A 230 16.20 11.03 -22.74
N VAL A 231 15.65 12.25 -22.67
CA VAL A 231 15.99 13.24 -21.63
C VAL A 231 15.59 12.70 -20.23
N PHE A 232 14.46 12.03 -20.14
CA PHE A 232 14.05 11.38 -18.88
C PHE A 232 15.05 10.31 -18.44
N LEU A 233 15.45 9.41 -19.34
CA LEU A 233 16.40 8.34 -19.05
C LEU A 233 17.78 8.87 -18.63
N GLU A 234 18.26 9.94 -19.28
CA GLU A 234 19.49 10.63 -18.91
C GLU A 234 19.39 11.23 -17.50
N LYS A 235 18.29 11.96 -17.19
CA LYS A 235 18.06 12.51 -15.86
C LYS A 235 17.93 11.41 -14.80
N LEU A 236 17.25 10.32 -15.11
CA LEU A 236 17.14 9.18 -14.22
C LEU A 236 18.52 8.60 -13.92
N HIS A 237 19.36 8.42 -14.95
CA HIS A 237 20.73 7.94 -14.78
C HIS A 237 21.59 8.91 -13.95
N GLU A 238 21.49 10.21 -14.22
CA GLU A 238 22.19 11.25 -13.45
C GLU A 238 21.86 11.19 -11.94
N HIS A 239 20.59 10.99 -11.61
CA HIS A 239 20.15 10.93 -10.21
C HIS A 239 20.36 9.56 -9.56
N PHE A 240 20.20 8.47 -10.32
CA PHE A 240 20.34 7.11 -9.80
C PHE A 240 21.79 6.63 -9.75
N GLY A 241 22.59 6.94 -10.80
CA GLY A 241 23.99 6.51 -10.98
C GLY A 241 24.09 5.11 -11.61
N ASP A 242 25.32 4.57 -11.62
CA ASP A 242 25.73 3.41 -12.43
C ASP A 242 25.36 2.03 -11.87
N ARG A 243 24.61 1.95 -10.74
CA ARG A 243 24.34 0.68 -10.04
C ARG A 243 23.61 -0.37 -10.87
N VAL A 244 22.82 0.08 -11.82
CA VAL A 244 22.09 -0.78 -12.78
C VAL A 244 22.55 -0.54 -14.22
N GLY A 245 23.69 0.11 -14.43
CA GLY A 245 24.13 0.58 -15.73
C GLY A 245 23.25 1.69 -16.26
N ARG A 246 23.24 1.88 -17.57
CA ARG A 246 22.38 2.89 -18.21
C ARG A 246 20.93 2.41 -18.29
N PHE A 247 20.00 3.35 -18.23
CA PHE A 247 18.59 3.08 -18.51
C PHE A 247 18.38 3.14 -20.03
N LEU A 248 17.85 2.05 -20.58
CA LEU A 248 17.73 1.83 -22.04
C LEU A 248 16.35 2.21 -22.55
N ASP A 249 15.31 1.98 -21.76
CA ASP A 249 13.92 2.21 -22.16
C ASP A 249 13.00 2.48 -20.97
N CYS A 250 11.84 3.12 -21.22
CA CYS A 250 10.77 3.28 -20.24
C CYS A 250 9.38 3.29 -20.91
N GLU A 251 8.37 2.87 -20.16
CA GLU A 251 6.96 2.96 -20.54
C GLU A 251 6.40 4.39 -20.33
N LYS A 252 5.09 4.56 -20.59
CA LYS A 252 4.39 5.81 -20.28
C LYS A 252 4.39 6.12 -18.80
N PHE A 253 4.49 7.39 -18.46
CA PHE A 253 4.47 7.88 -17.08
C PHE A 253 3.05 7.97 -16.55
N ILE A 254 2.87 7.59 -15.29
CA ILE A 254 1.68 7.87 -14.50
C ILE A 254 2.14 8.74 -13.32
N THR A 255 1.45 9.86 -13.11
CA THR A 255 1.76 10.74 -11.97
C THR A 255 0.54 10.89 -11.06
N PHE A 256 0.79 10.97 -9.75
CA PHE A 256 -0.25 11.24 -8.77
C PHE A 256 0.30 12.03 -7.58
N PRO A 257 -0.48 13.03 -7.09
CA PRO A 257 -0.07 13.82 -5.93
C PRO A 257 -0.07 12.96 -4.67
N LEU A 258 0.90 13.23 -3.79
CA LEU A 258 1.04 12.51 -2.54
C LEU A 258 0.38 13.28 -1.40
N ARG A 259 -0.48 12.59 -0.67
CA ARG A 259 -1.20 13.12 0.48
C ARG A 259 -1.12 12.15 1.65
N LYS A 260 -0.97 12.72 2.82
CA LYS A 260 -1.15 12.01 4.08
C LYS A 260 -2.60 12.22 4.52
N THR A 261 -3.27 11.12 4.78
CA THR A 261 -4.62 11.15 5.35
C THR A 261 -4.61 10.31 6.63
N VAL A 262 -5.28 10.81 7.65
CA VAL A 262 -5.44 10.10 8.93
C VAL A 262 -6.84 10.36 9.43
N LEU A 263 -7.49 9.35 9.99
CA LEU A 263 -8.74 9.53 10.73
C LEU A 263 -8.42 10.23 12.05
N GLU A 264 -9.12 11.34 12.32
CA GLU A 264 -9.09 12.06 13.61
C GLU A 264 -10.18 11.54 14.54
N ASP A 265 -11.40 11.37 14.02
CA ASP A 265 -12.52 10.79 14.74
C ASP A 265 -12.98 9.50 14.08
N PHE A 266 -13.40 8.53 14.87
CA PHE A 266 -13.90 7.24 14.40
C PHE A 266 -15.43 7.16 14.58
N PRO A 267 -16.13 6.42 13.72
CA PRO A 267 -17.52 6.05 13.97
C PRO A 267 -17.61 5.30 15.31
N LYS A 268 -18.64 5.59 16.09
CA LYS A 268 -18.78 4.95 17.41
C LYS A 268 -19.20 3.48 17.31
N SER A 269 -20.08 3.16 16.36
CA SER A 269 -20.64 1.80 16.19
C SER A 269 -20.93 1.52 14.72
N HIS A 270 -21.11 0.28 14.38
CA HIS A 270 -21.59 -0.24 13.08
C HIS A 270 -20.85 0.19 11.82
N ILE A 271 -19.75 0.97 11.96
CA ILE A 271 -18.92 1.40 10.83
C ILE A 271 -17.44 1.24 11.19
N VAL A 272 -16.68 0.58 10.34
CA VAL A 272 -15.22 0.48 10.43
C VAL A 272 -14.60 0.90 9.10
N VAL A 273 -13.52 1.67 9.17
CA VAL A 273 -12.77 2.17 8.00
C VAL A 273 -11.41 1.48 7.96
N ILE A 274 -11.02 0.93 6.80
CA ILE A 274 -9.77 0.17 6.64
C ILE A 274 -8.98 0.62 5.39
N GLY A 275 -7.68 0.36 5.39
CA GLY A 275 -6.81 0.65 4.27
C GLY A 275 -6.70 2.13 3.95
N ASN A 276 -6.61 2.49 2.67
CA ASN A 276 -6.47 3.89 2.23
C ASN A 276 -7.68 4.76 2.58
N SER A 277 -8.81 4.17 2.92
CA SER A 277 -9.97 4.92 3.44
C SER A 277 -9.70 5.43 4.87
N ALA A 278 -8.94 4.67 5.67
CA ALA A 278 -8.56 5.04 7.04
C ALA A 278 -7.29 5.92 7.07
N GLN A 279 -6.26 5.55 6.30
CA GLN A 279 -4.98 6.26 6.27
C GLN A 279 -4.29 6.14 4.92
N THR A 280 -3.69 7.24 4.47
CA THR A 280 -2.72 7.24 3.37
C THR A 280 -1.39 7.78 3.86
N MET A 281 -0.30 7.31 3.26
CA MET A 281 1.05 7.68 3.64
C MET A 281 1.95 7.80 2.42
N HIS A 282 3.13 8.37 2.62
CA HIS A 282 4.13 8.43 1.55
C HIS A 282 4.51 7.02 1.07
N PRO A 283 4.69 6.78 -0.24
CA PRO A 283 4.95 5.44 -0.80
C PRO A 283 6.34 4.87 -0.47
N VAL A 284 7.18 5.61 0.24
CA VAL A 284 8.49 5.12 0.74
C VAL A 284 8.32 3.78 1.46
N ALA A 285 9.18 2.84 1.12
CA ALA A 285 9.18 1.48 1.65
C ALA A 285 7.90 0.66 1.41
N GLY A 286 6.99 1.08 0.50
CA GLY A 286 5.82 0.33 0.07
C GLY A 286 4.81 -0.02 1.18
N GLN A 287 4.73 0.76 2.27
CA GLN A 287 3.95 0.39 3.46
C GLN A 287 2.44 0.59 3.34
N GLY A 288 1.96 1.48 2.47
CA GLY A 288 0.54 1.85 2.42
C GLY A 288 -0.39 0.66 2.18
N PHE A 289 -0.14 -0.12 1.13
CA PHE A 289 -0.93 -1.30 0.79
C PHE A 289 -0.86 -2.38 1.87
N ASN A 290 0.36 -2.68 2.35
CA ASN A 290 0.60 -3.70 3.37
C ASN A 290 -0.11 -3.36 4.71
N THR A 291 -0.19 -2.08 5.06
CA THR A 291 -0.96 -1.63 6.24
C THR A 291 -2.45 -1.91 6.05
N GLY A 292 -3.00 -1.66 4.85
CA GLY A 292 -4.39 -1.98 4.55
C GLY A 292 -4.72 -3.47 4.65
N ILE A 293 -3.78 -4.35 4.26
CA ILE A 293 -3.96 -5.80 4.42
C ILE A 293 -3.92 -6.19 5.90
N ARG A 294 -3.03 -5.58 6.69
CA ARG A 294 -3.00 -5.80 8.14
C ARG A 294 -4.27 -5.31 8.84
N ASP A 295 -4.88 -4.21 8.36
CA ASP A 295 -6.19 -3.75 8.83
C ASP A 295 -7.27 -4.80 8.58
N ALA A 296 -7.35 -5.30 7.34
CA ALA A 296 -8.31 -6.34 6.95
C ALA A 296 -8.13 -7.62 7.78
N TYR A 297 -6.89 -8.05 7.97
CA TYR A 297 -6.58 -9.24 8.77
C TYR A 297 -6.94 -9.06 10.25
N ALA A 298 -6.57 -7.92 10.86
CA ALA A 298 -6.88 -7.62 12.25
C ALA A 298 -8.39 -7.55 12.51
N LEU A 299 -9.14 -6.90 11.60
CA LEU A 299 -10.60 -6.82 11.69
C LEU A 299 -11.24 -8.21 11.54
N SER A 300 -10.80 -9.01 10.57
CA SER A 300 -11.34 -10.36 10.38
C SER A 300 -11.06 -11.27 11.58
N LYS A 301 -9.88 -11.14 12.20
CA LYS A 301 -9.53 -11.86 13.42
C LYS A 301 -10.45 -11.46 14.58
N LEU A 302 -10.64 -10.16 14.82
CA LEU A 302 -11.55 -9.66 15.86
C LEU A 302 -12.98 -10.16 15.63
N MET A 303 -13.48 -10.15 14.37
CA MET A 303 -14.80 -10.68 14.04
C MET A 303 -14.94 -12.20 14.29
N ASN A 304 -13.84 -12.95 14.18
CA ASN A 304 -13.84 -14.38 14.46
C ASN A 304 -13.87 -14.68 15.97
N GLU A 305 -13.25 -13.82 16.75
CA GLU A 305 -13.16 -13.93 18.22
C GLU A 305 -14.38 -13.33 18.94
N SER A 306 -15.25 -12.61 18.22
CA SER A 306 -16.42 -11.94 18.79
C SER A 306 -17.70 -12.72 18.53
N GLU A 307 -18.63 -12.68 19.49
CA GLU A 307 -19.99 -13.17 19.29
C GLU A 307 -20.72 -12.33 18.22
N LEU A 308 -21.59 -12.98 17.43
CA LEU A 308 -22.29 -12.30 16.33
C LEU A 308 -23.11 -11.09 16.79
N ALA A 309 -23.73 -11.17 17.97
CA ALA A 309 -24.51 -10.09 18.55
C ALA A 309 -23.69 -8.85 18.91
N HIS A 310 -22.38 -9.01 19.13
CA HIS A 310 -21.48 -7.91 19.50
C HIS A 310 -20.80 -7.25 18.29
N ILE A 311 -20.86 -7.89 17.11
CA ILE A 311 -20.25 -7.34 15.89
C ILE A 311 -20.94 -6.02 15.52
N GLY A 312 -20.18 -4.93 15.47
CA GLY A 312 -20.68 -3.59 15.19
C GLY A 312 -21.00 -2.75 16.43
N SER A 313 -21.03 -3.33 17.63
CA SER A 313 -21.20 -2.56 18.86
C SER A 313 -20.10 -1.52 19.07
N GLU A 314 -20.33 -0.54 19.94
CA GLU A 314 -19.34 0.49 20.28
C GLU A 314 -18.04 -0.13 20.86
N SER A 315 -18.19 -1.14 21.70
CA SER A 315 -17.04 -1.87 22.26
C SER A 315 -16.24 -2.62 21.19
N PHE A 316 -16.91 -3.25 20.22
CA PHE A 316 -16.25 -3.91 19.09
C PHE A 316 -15.46 -2.93 18.25
N VAL A 317 -16.10 -1.81 17.85
CA VAL A 317 -15.48 -0.79 16.98
C VAL A 317 -14.29 -0.14 17.70
N SER A 318 -14.45 0.23 18.99
CA SER A 318 -13.36 0.82 19.77
C SER A 318 -12.18 -0.14 19.96
N THR A 319 -12.44 -1.42 20.22
CA THR A 319 -11.41 -2.46 20.33
C THR A 319 -10.59 -2.57 19.05
N TYR A 320 -11.26 -2.58 17.90
CA TYR A 320 -10.55 -2.57 16.61
C TYR A 320 -9.63 -1.36 16.48
N TYR A 321 -10.15 -0.14 16.66
CA TYR A 321 -9.35 1.07 16.49
C TYR A 321 -8.19 1.16 17.48
N LEU A 322 -8.40 0.83 18.75
CA LEU A 322 -7.33 0.80 19.75
C LEU A 322 -6.22 -0.18 19.36
N SER A 323 -6.59 -1.36 18.84
CA SER A 323 -5.61 -2.35 18.40
C SER A 323 -4.76 -1.86 17.22
N ARG A 324 -5.33 -1.05 16.30
CA ARG A 324 -4.65 -0.55 15.11
C ARG A 324 -3.90 0.77 15.32
N GLN A 325 -4.34 1.59 16.29
CA GLN A 325 -3.84 2.95 16.47
C GLN A 325 -2.33 3.03 16.67
N SER A 326 -1.77 2.15 17.51
CA SER A 326 -0.32 2.14 17.79
C SER A 326 0.49 1.79 16.55
N GLU A 327 0.09 0.77 15.79
CA GLU A 327 0.79 0.35 14.58
C GLU A 327 0.70 1.41 13.48
N THR A 328 -0.50 1.98 13.26
CA THR A 328 -0.72 3.04 12.27
C THR A 328 0.14 4.27 12.59
N LYS A 329 0.12 4.75 13.84
CA LYS A 329 0.95 5.89 14.28
C LYS A 329 2.45 5.64 14.07
N LYS A 330 2.94 4.45 14.45
CA LYS A 330 4.34 4.06 14.26
C LYS A 330 4.72 3.98 12.78
N THR A 331 3.85 3.46 11.93
CA THR A 331 4.11 3.34 10.49
C THR A 331 4.11 4.71 9.81
N LEU A 332 3.16 5.59 10.14
CA LEU A 332 3.13 6.96 9.65
C LEU A 332 4.37 7.74 10.11
N PHE A 333 4.74 7.64 11.38
CA PHE A 333 5.95 8.28 11.91
C PHE A 333 7.21 7.77 11.18
N PHE A 334 7.31 6.47 10.95
CA PHE A 334 8.44 5.87 10.22
C PHE A 334 8.54 6.40 8.79
N THR A 335 7.45 6.38 8.02
CA THR A 335 7.47 6.88 6.63
C THR A 335 7.74 8.37 6.56
N ASP A 336 7.11 9.17 7.43
CA ASP A 336 7.35 10.62 7.50
C ASP A 336 8.79 10.95 7.90
N SER A 337 9.36 10.19 8.85
CA SER A 337 10.76 10.36 9.27
C SER A 337 11.72 10.07 8.13
N LEU A 338 11.51 9.00 7.37
CA LEU A 338 12.33 8.69 6.19
C LEU A 338 12.30 9.83 5.17
N VAL A 339 11.10 10.34 4.85
CA VAL A 339 10.97 11.47 3.91
C VAL A 339 11.66 12.71 4.45
N ASN A 340 11.40 13.11 5.69
CA ASN A 340 11.95 14.31 6.29
C ASN A 340 13.48 14.25 6.44
N ILE A 341 14.03 13.09 6.81
CA ILE A 341 15.48 12.92 6.95
C ILE A 341 16.16 12.96 5.59
N PHE A 342 15.61 12.32 4.56
CA PHE A 342 16.32 12.11 3.31
C PHE A 342 15.93 13.07 2.17
N SER A 343 14.85 13.86 2.28
CA SER A 343 14.37 14.75 1.21
C SER A 343 14.65 16.24 1.46
N ASN A 344 15.55 16.61 2.37
CA ASN A 344 15.95 18.01 2.56
C ASN A 344 17.44 18.23 2.22
N ASP A 345 17.77 19.43 1.74
CA ASP A 345 19.10 19.83 1.23
C ASP A 345 19.96 20.59 2.28
N LEU A 346 19.69 20.41 3.57
CA LEU A 346 20.49 21.10 4.61
C LEU A 346 21.95 20.67 4.53
N VAL A 347 22.83 21.66 4.35
CA VAL A 347 24.29 21.48 4.28
C VAL A 347 24.78 20.85 5.59
N GLY A 348 25.58 19.79 5.48
CA GLY A 348 26.09 19.02 6.62
C GLY A 348 25.24 17.78 6.99
N LEU A 349 23.95 17.72 6.65
CA LEU A 349 23.14 16.52 6.90
C LEU A 349 23.46 15.36 5.92
N SER A 350 24.06 15.61 4.76
CA SER A 350 24.46 14.54 3.84
C SER A 350 25.51 13.61 4.44
N ILE A 351 26.48 14.16 5.19
CA ILE A 351 27.53 13.39 5.89
C ILE A 351 26.90 12.58 7.03
N THR A 352 26.07 13.21 7.86
CA THR A 352 25.42 12.54 8.99
C THR A 352 24.47 11.43 8.53
N ARG A 353 23.77 11.61 7.40
CA ARG A 353 22.93 10.58 6.78
C ARG A 353 23.74 9.41 6.25
N GLY A 354 24.86 9.70 5.56
CA GLY A 354 25.78 8.66 5.09
C GLY A 354 26.33 7.84 6.24
N PHE A 355 26.73 8.50 7.32
CA PHE A 355 27.16 7.84 8.55
C PHE A 355 26.03 7.01 9.18
N SER A 356 24.80 7.55 9.23
CA SER A 356 23.63 6.83 9.74
C SER A 356 23.29 5.59 8.92
N LEU A 357 23.38 5.64 7.57
CA LEU A 357 23.20 4.47 6.72
C LEU A 357 24.29 3.42 6.95
N SER A 358 25.55 3.84 7.09
CA SER A 358 26.66 2.94 7.41
C SER A 358 26.53 2.33 8.81
N LEU A 359 26.09 3.10 9.80
CA LEU A 359 25.82 2.60 11.14
C LEU A 359 24.67 1.58 11.11
N LEU A 360 23.61 1.87 10.35
CA LEU A 360 22.48 0.98 10.17
C LEU A 360 22.90 -0.34 9.51
N ASP A 361 23.85 -0.30 8.56
CA ASP A 361 24.38 -1.50 7.91
C ASP A 361 25.16 -2.40 8.89
N ASN A 362 25.83 -1.82 9.85
CA ASN A 362 26.71 -2.52 10.80
C ASN A 362 26.04 -2.86 12.15
N PHE A 363 24.86 -2.27 12.46
CA PHE A 363 24.21 -2.48 13.75
C PHE A 363 22.98 -3.39 13.64
N ARG A 364 23.20 -4.68 13.85
CA ARG A 364 22.19 -5.74 13.72
C ARG A 364 20.83 -5.44 14.39
N PRO A 365 20.74 -4.91 15.63
CA PRO A 365 19.45 -4.63 16.25
C PRO A 365 18.58 -3.66 15.45
N ILE A 366 19.16 -2.61 14.85
CA ILE A 366 18.42 -1.65 14.02
C ILE A 366 18.01 -2.28 12.69
N LYS A 367 18.91 -3.07 12.05
CA LYS A 367 18.56 -3.86 10.85
C LYS A 367 17.38 -4.80 11.12
N ASN A 368 17.43 -5.54 12.23
CA ASN A 368 16.36 -6.46 12.62
C ASN A 368 15.03 -5.72 12.83
N PHE A 369 15.06 -4.56 13.51
CA PHE A 369 13.88 -3.72 13.67
C PHE A 369 13.30 -3.29 12.33
N LEU A 370 14.15 -2.84 11.40
CA LEU A 370 13.70 -2.45 10.05
C LEU A 370 13.07 -3.60 9.28
N VAL A 371 13.74 -4.75 9.24
CA VAL A 371 13.21 -5.92 8.52
C VAL A 371 11.90 -6.40 9.13
N ASN A 372 11.80 -6.47 10.46
CA ASN A 372 10.55 -6.82 11.15
C ASN A 372 9.44 -5.80 10.85
N LYS A 373 9.79 -4.51 10.88
CA LYS A 373 8.83 -3.44 10.56
C LYS A 373 8.34 -3.49 9.13
N MET A 374 9.24 -3.72 8.17
CA MET A 374 8.88 -3.83 6.74
C MET A 374 8.14 -5.12 6.42
N SER A 375 8.56 -6.24 7.00
CA SER A 375 8.01 -7.58 6.71
C SER A 375 6.69 -7.84 7.43
N PHE A 376 6.55 -7.43 8.69
CA PHE A 376 5.42 -7.79 9.54
C PHE A 376 4.67 -6.59 10.15
N GLY A 377 5.21 -5.37 10.03
CA GLY A 377 4.62 -4.16 10.62
C GLY A 377 4.86 -3.99 12.13
N LYS A 378 5.70 -4.85 12.74
CA LYS A 378 5.98 -4.88 14.19
C LYS A 378 7.18 -4.06 14.58
#